data_d64250032f1609c04dad061a1aa46e2c
#
_entry.id   d64250032f1609c04dad061a1aa46e2c
#
_cell.length_a   1.000
_cell.length_b   1.000
_cell.length_c   1.000
_cell.angle_alpha   90.00
_cell.angle_beta   90.00
_cell.angle_gamma   90.00
#
_symmetry.space_group_name_H-M   'P 1'
#
loop_
_entity.id
_entity.type
_entity.pdbx_description
1 polymer ?
#
loop_
_entity_poly.entity_id
_entity_poly.type
_entity_poly.pdbx_seq_one_letter_code
_entity_poly.pdbx_strand_id
1 'polypeptide(L)'
;MSSTLSLILRDKRIRIPAVTLVALAFTYASTAPYQSIIGINELGLSNGAYSALVFFSAIVNVTTSLTLGIWSDRLKERRPLVLGLCVAGMLGFGSIAIFHSPAVFIVSTLLLVPMSNSTYSLLFASLRARTNQMDRGQAAGITATVRALFS
;
A
#
# COMPACT_ATOMS: atom_id res chain seq x y z
N MET A 1 1.32 -24.48 -10.08
CA MET A 1 0.53 -23.24 -9.91
C MET A 1 -0.90 -23.50 -9.41
N SER A 2 -1.61 -24.49 -9.91
CA SER A 2 -3.01 -24.78 -9.50
C SER A 2 -3.16 -25.15 -8.01
N SER A 3 -2.24 -25.91 -7.43
CA SER A 3 -2.30 -26.32 -6.03
C SER A 3 -2.08 -25.16 -5.04
N THR A 4 -1.18 -24.22 -5.36
CA THR A 4 -0.89 -23.07 -4.52
C THR A 4 -2.03 -22.06 -4.53
N LEU A 5 -2.65 -21.83 -5.70
CA LEU A 5 -3.82 -20.96 -5.84
C LEU A 5 -5.02 -21.51 -5.06
N SER A 6 -5.23 -22.83 -5.11
CA SER A 6 -6.31 -23.49 -4.34
C SER A 6 -6.09 -23.38 -2.84
N LEU A 7 -4.85 -23.45 -2.36
CA LEU A 7 -4.49 -23.24 -0.96
C LEU A 7 -4.78 -21.80 -0.50
N ILE A 8 -4.39 -20.80 -1.32
CA ILE A 8 -4.65 -19.38 -1.04
C ILE A 8 -6.15 -19.09 -0.95
N LEU A 9 -6.96 -19.69 -1.86
CA LEU A 9 -8.39 -19.47 -1.90
C LEU A 9 -9.15 -20.19 -0.77
N ARG A 10 -8.61 -21.30 -0.28
CA ARG A 10 -9.26 -22.15 0.75
C ARG A 10 -9.07 -21.60 2.17
N ASP A 11 -7.91 -20.98 2.48
CA ASP A 11 -7.64 -20.43 3.80
C ASP A 11 -8.00 -18.94 3.85
N LYS A 12 -9.08 -18.58 4.59
CA LYS A 12 -9.53 -17.21 4.79
C LYS A 12 -8.42 -16.28 5.35
N ARG A 13 -7.49 -16.83 6.14
CA ARG A 13 -6.42 -16.07 6.79
C ARG A 13 -5.32 -15.65 5.81
N ILE A 14 -5.18 -16.37 4.70
CA ILE A 14 -4.23 -16.06 3.61
C ILE A 14 -4.97 -15.32 2.50
N ARG A 15 -6.20 -15.71 2.19
CA ARG A 15 -7.01 -15.11 1.13
C ARG A 15 -7.25 -13.63 1.35
N ILE A 16 -7.65 -13.22 2.56
CA ILE A 16 -7.96 -11.80 2.84
C ILE A 16 -6.74 -10.91 2.59
N PRO A 17 -5.54 -11.14 3.18
CA PRO A 17 -4.36 -10.33 2.88
C PRO A 17 -3.97 -10.36 1.40
N ALA A 18 -4.05 -11.52 0.75
CA ALA A 18 -3.69 -11.66 -0.66
C ALA A 18 -4.61 -10.84 -1.57
N VAL A 19 -5.93 -10.94 -1.38
CA VAL A 19 -6.91 -10.16 -2.16
C VAL A 19 -6.75 -8.67 -1.90
N THR A 20 -6.52 -8.27 -0.65
CA THR A 20 -6.29 -6.86 -0.31
C THR A 20 -5.02 -6.34 -0.97
N LEU A 21 -3.94 -7.11 -1.00
CA LEU A 21 -2.72 -6.75 -1.70
C LEU A 21 -2.96 -6.53 -3.19
N VAL A 22 -3.65 -7.45 -3.86
CA VAL A 22 -3.98 -7.33 -5.30
C VAL A 22 -4.84 -6.08 -5.56
N ALA A 23 -5.85 -5.82 -4.73
CA ALA A 23 -6.69 -4.64 -4.85
C ALA A 23 -5.88 -3.33 -4.68
N LEU A 24 -4.97 -3.28 -3.70
CA LEU A 24 -4.07 -2.15 -3.50
C LEU A 24 -3.12 -1.96 -4.68
N ALA A 25 -2.52 -3.04 -5.21
CA ALA A 25 -1.65 -2.97 -6.39
C ALA A 25 -2.38 -2.40 -7.60
N PHE A 26 -3.61 -2.87 -7.84
CA PHE A 26 -4.44 -2.35 -8.91
C PHE A 26 -4.75 -0.87 -8.72
N THR A 27 -5.11 -0.46 -7.50
CA THR A 27 -5.35 0.95 -7.17
C THR A 27 -4.11 1.80 -7.45
N TYR A 28 -2.95 1.35 -6.99
CA TYR A 28 -1.70 2.07 -7.21
C TYR A 28 -1.33 2.17 -8.69
N ALA A 29 -1.37 1.06 -9.41
CA ALA A 29 -1.08 1.03 -10.84
C ALA A 29 -2.03 1.94 -11.65
N SER A 30 -3.29 2.02 -11.24
CA SER A 30 -4.28 2.89 -11.89
C SER A 30 -4.09 4.37 -11.56
N THR A 31 -3.60 4.71 -10.37
CA THR A 31 -3.52 6.12 -9.92
C THR A 31 -2.15 6.76 -10.14
N ALA A 32 -1.06 5.98 -10.07
CA ALA A 32 0.30 6.50 -10.16
C ALA A 32 0.59 7.35 -11.41
N PRO A 33 0.23 6.94 -12.64
CA PRO A 33 0.49 7.75 -13.83
C PRO A 33 -0.30 9.07 -13.85
N TYR A 34 -1.49 9.10 -13.22
CA TYR A 34 -2.32 10.30 -13.19
C TYR A 34 -1.86 11.34 -12.17
N GLN A 35 -1.12 10.96 -11.15
CA GLN A 35 -0.64 11.91 -10.13
C GLN A 35 0.25 13.01 -10.73
N SER A 36 1.12 12.70 -11.69
CA SER A 36 1.93 13.70 -12.37
C SER A 36 1.11 14.62 -13.25
N ILE A 37 0.12 14.07 -13.94
CA ILE A 37 -0.80 14.85 -14.81
C ILE A 37 -1.59 15.83 -13.96
N ILE A 38 -2.19 15.36 -12.87
CA ILE A 38 -2.96 16.20 -11.95
C ILE A 38 -2.07 17.28 -11.34
N GLY A 39 -0.91 16.90 -10.80
CA GLY A 39 -0.01 17.84 -10.12
C GLY A 39 0.53 18.92 -11.04
N ILE A 40 0.99 18.56 -12.23
CA ILE A 40 1.65 19.49 -13.14
C ILE A 40 0.64 20.20 -14.05
N ASN A 41 -0.24 19.45 -14.73
CA ASN A 41 -1.09 20.01 -15.77
C ASN A 41 -2.37 20.66 -15.22
N GLU A 42 -2.99 20.06 -14.19
CA GLU A 42 -4.25 20.59 -13.65
C GLU A 42 -4.02 21.60 -12.53
N LEU A 43 -3.07 21.30 -11.62
CA LEU A 43 -2.81 22.15 -10.45
C LEU A 43 -1.66 23.16 -10.65
N GLY A 44 -0.98 23.12 -11.80
CA GLY A 44 0.03 24.10 -12.20
C GLY A 44 1.35 24.02 -11.40
N LEU A 45 1.66 22.87 -10.80
CA LEU A 45 2.95 22.67 -10.14
C LEU A 45 4.08 22.62 -11.19
N SER A 46 5.19 23.30 -10.91
CA SER A 46 6.38 23.17 -11.75
C SER A 46 6.95 21.74 -11.66
N ASN A 47 7.63 21.27 -12.70
CA ASN A 47 8.30 19.97 -12.72
C ASN A 47 9.24 19.80 -11.53
N GLY A 48 9.95 20.86 -11.14
CA GLY A 48 10.85 20.84 -9.98
C GLY A 48 10.10 20.70 -8.67
N ALA A 49 8.98 21.42 -8.49
CA ALA A 49 8.15 21.32 -7.30
C ALA A 49 7.52 19.93 -7.17
N TYR A 50 7.03 19.36 -8.27
CA TYR A 50 6.49 18.01 -8.28
C TYR A 50 7.56 16.95 -7.97
N SER A 51 8.75 17.06 -8.55
CA SER A 51 9.87 16.15 -8.25
C SER A 51 10.30 16.22 -6.79
N ALA A 52 10.38 17.43 -6.22
CA ALA A 52 10.66 17.61 -4.80
C ALA A 52 9.55 16.99 -3.93
N LEU A 53 8.29 17.17 -4.29
CA LEU A 53 7.14 16.58 -3.60
C LEU A 53 7.25 15.05 -3.56
N VAL A 54 7.52 14.42 -4.70
CA VAL A 54 7.68 12.96 -4.82
C VAL A 54 8.87 12.47 -3.99
N PHE A 55 9.99 13.19 -4.01
CA PHE A 55 11.17 12.87 -3.21
C PHE A 55 10.87 12.88 -1.71
N PHE A 56 10.26 13.94 -1.20
CA PHE A 56 9.89 14.03 0.21
C PHE A 56 8.82 13.01 0.58
N SER A 57 7.86 12.76 -0.29
CA SER A 57 6.85 11.71 -0.10
C SER A 57 7.50 10.32 0.03
N ALA A 58 8.55 10.03 -0.74
CA ALA A 58 9.30 8.79 -0.61
C ALA A 58 9.98 8.65 0.75
N ILE A 59 10.59 9.72 1.26
CA ILE A 59 11.20 9.74 2.60
C ILE A 59 10.13 9.50 3.68
N VAL A 60 9.00 10.18 3.60
CA VAL A 60 7.87 10.00 4.52
C VAL A 60 7.35 8.57 4.45
N ASN A 61 7.23 7.99 3.25
CA ASN A 61 6.78 6.62 3.05
C ASN A 61 7.69 5.60 3.76
N VAL A 62 9.01 5.72 3.58
CA VAL A 62 9.98 4.84 4.24
C VAL A 62 9.90 4.99 5.76
N THR A 63 9.90 6.22 6.26
CA THR A 63 9.84 6.50 7.70
C THR A 63 8.55 5.98 8.32
N THR A 64 7.42 6.24 7.67
CA THR A 64 6.10 5.76 8.11
C THR A 64 6.04 4.23 8.10
N SER A 65 6.53 3.58 7.04
CA SER A 65 6.53 2.13 6.93
C SER A 65 7.37 1.46 8.03
N LEU A 66 8.54 2.01 8.35
CA LEU A 66 9.38 1.51 9.43
C LEU A 66 8.72 1.71 10.80
N THR A 67 8.21 2.90 11.06
CA THR A 67 7.55 3.23 12.33
C THR A 67 6.31 2.38 12.57
N LEU A 68 5.46 2.26 11.54
CA LEU A 68 4.26 1.42 11.61
C LEU A 68 4.59 -0.06 11.70
N GLY A 69 5.69 -0.52 11.08
CA GLY A 69 6.19 -1.88 11.22
C GLY A 69 6.52 -2.20 12.68
N ILE A 70 7.35 -1.36 13.31
CA ILE A 70 7.74 -1.51 14.73
C ILE A 70 6.51 -1.43 15.64
N TRP A 71 5.60 -0.51 15.37
CA TRP A 71 4.39 -0.34 16.19
C TRP A 71 3.42 -1.52 16.01
N SER A 72 3.26 -2.01 14.79
CA SER A 72 2.46 -3.19 14.46
C SER A 72 2.92 -4.45 15.21
N ASP A 73 4.24 -4.59 15.44
CA ASP A 73 4.77 -5.76 16.14
C ASP A 73 4.44 -5.75 17.64
N ARG A 74 4.15 -4.58 18.21
CA ARG A 74 3.70 -4.42 19.60
C ARG A 74 2.19 -4.60 19.78
N LEU A 75 1.41 -4.56 18.71
CA LEU A 75 -0.05 -4.68 18.76
C LEU A 75 -0.46 -6.16 18.73
N LYS A 76 -1.37 -6.53 19.63
CA LYS A 76 -2.00 -7.87 19.65
C LYS A 76 -2.81 -8.14 18.38
N GLU A 77 -3.45 -7.10 17.84
CA GLU A 77 -4.24 -7.17 16.61
C GLU A 77 -3.80 -6.08 15.63
N ARG A 78 -3.48 -6.50 14.41
CA ARG A 78 -3.07 -5.59 13.31
C ARG A 78 -4.25 -5.04 12.50
N ARG A 79 -5.46 -5.60 12.70
CA ARG A 79 -6.66 -5.22 11.94
C ARG A 79 -7.01 -3.74 12.02
N PRO A 80 -7.11 -3.12 13.22
CA PRO A 80 -7.48 -1.71 13.30
C PRO A 80 -6.45 -0.79 12.65
N LEU A 81 -5.17 -1.16 12.71
CA LEU A 81 -4.11 -0.41 12.05
C LEU A 81 -4.27 -0.43 10.52
N VAL A 82 -4.48 -1.61 9.94
CA VAL A 82 -4.70 -1.74 8.48
C VAL A 82 -5.95 -0.98 8.05
N LEU A 83 -7.04 -1.06 8.81
CA LEU A 83 -8.26 -0.30 8.52
C LEU A 83 -8.02 1.21 8.57
N GLY A 84 -7.31 1.70 9.58
CA GLY A 84 -6.94 3.11 9.68
C GLY A 84 -6.12 3.61 8.48
N LEU A 85 -5.17 2.80 8.00
CA LEU A 85 -4.37 3.12 6.83
C LEU A 85 -5.18 3.09 5.51
N CYS A 86 -6.14 2.18 5.40
CA CYS A 86 -7.07 2.17 4.27
C CYS A 86 -7.94 3.43 4.27
N VAL A 87 -8.45 3.85 5.44
CA VAL A 87 -9.21 5.10 5.58
C VAL A 87 -8.35 6.31 5.23
N ALA A 88 -7.08 6.34 5.67
CA ALA A 88 -6.14 7.40 5.29
C ALA A 88 -5.94 7.47 3.77
N GLY A 89 -5.85 6.32 3.09
CA GLY A 89 -5.79 6.26 1.63
C GLY A 89 -7.06 6.79 0.96
N MET A 90 -8.23 6.38 1.46
CA MET A 90 -9.52 6.89 0.93
C MET A 90 -9.64 8.40 1.10
N LEU A 91 -9.25 8.93 2.26
CA LEU A 91 -9.23 10.37 2.51
C LEU A 91 -8.19 11.08 1.64
N GLY A 92 -6.99 10.49 1.45
CA GLY A 92 -5.94 11.06 0.62
C GLY A 92 -6.36 11.20 -0.83
N PHE A 93 -6.73 10.11 -1.47
CA PHE A 93 -7.17 10.13 -2.88
C PHE A 93 -8.52 10.82 -3.06
N GLY A 94 -9.45 10.63 -2.11
CA GLY A 94 -10.76 11.28 -2.14
C GLY A 94 -10.66 12.81 -2.02
N SER A 95 -9.79 13.32 -1.14
CA SER A 95 -9.57 14.76 -1.01
C SER A 95 -8.97 15.37 -2.28
N ILE A 96 -8.04 14.69 -2.95
CA ILE A 96 -7.48 15.13 -4.24
C ILE A 96 -8.58 15.23 -5.30
N ALA A 97 -9.48 14.23 -5.33
CA ALA A 97 -10.56 14.19 -6.32
C ALA A 97 -11.65 15.26 -6.09
N ILE A 98 -11.91 15.61 -4.82
CA ILE A 98 -12.97 16.57 -4.46
C ILE A 98 -12.44 17.99 -4.46
N PHE A 99 -11.27 18.21 -3.87
CA PHE A 99 -10.67 19.54 -3.74
C PHE A 99 -9.57 19.73 -4.79
N HIS A 100 -9.88 20.38 -5.88
CA HIS A 100 -8.91 20.71 -6.92
C HIS A 100 -7.97 21.84 -6.48
N SER A 101 -7.24 21.62 -5.38
CA SER A 101 -6.35 22.61 -4.76
C SER A 101 -4.93 22.07 -4.66
N PRO A 102 -3.90 22.85 -5.07
CA PRO A 102 -2.50 22.48 -4.94
C PRO A 102 -2.10 22.15 -3.49
N ALA A 103 -2.61 22.89 -2.51
CA ALA A 103 -2.31 22.67 -1.10
C ALA A 103 -2.83 21.30 -0.62
N VAL A 104 -4.07 20.94 -0.97
CA VAL A 104 -4.66 19.64 -0.63
C VAL A 104 -3.89 18.51 -1.30
N PHE A 105 -3.51 18.68 -2.56
CA PHE A 105 -2.69 17.71 -3.29
C PHE A 105 -1.35 17.47 -2.62
N ILE A 106 -0.64 18.54 -2.23
CA ILE A 106 0.66 18.46 -1.55
C ILE A 106 0.52 17.73 -0.21
N VAL A 107 -0.43 18.14 0.63
CA VAL A 107 -0.64 17.52 1.95
C VAL A 107 -1.03 16.03 1.82
N SER A 108 -1.94 15.72 0.92
CA SER A 108 -2.38 14.34 0.69
C SER A 108 -1.24 13.47 0.18
N THR A 109 -0.45 13.96 -0.78
CA THR A 109 0.67 13.22 -1.36
C THR A 109 1.83 13.06 -0.37
N LEU A 110 2.06 14.02 0.52
CA LEU A 110 3.13 13.93 1.53
C LEU A 110 2.76 13.07 2.72
N LEU A 111 1.50 13.06 3.16
CA LEU A 111 1.11 12.42 4.42
C LEU A 111 0.17 11.23 4.21
N LEU A 112 -0.97 11.42 3.54
CA LEU A 112 -2.03 10.40 3.51
C LEU A 112 -1.69 9.25 2.56
N VAL A 113 -1.13 9.56 1.39
CA VAL A 113 -0.74 8.54 0.41
C VAL A 113 0.40 7.65 0.94
N PRO A 114 1.50 8.16 1.52
CA PRO A 114 2.53 7.33 2.13
C PRO A 114 2.02 6.46 3.28
N MET A 115 1.11 6.98 4.11
CA MET A 115 0.48 6.17 5.15
C MET A 115 -0.28 4.99 4.56
N SER A 116 -1.08 5.22 3.52
CA SER A 116 -1.79 4.15 2.81
C SER A 116 -0.83 3.13 2.19
N ASN A 117 0.26 3.58 1.58
CA ASN A 117 1.28 2.71 0.97
C ASN A 117 1.95 1.79 2.01
N SER A 118 2.06 2.22 3.27
CA SER A 118 2.60 1.39 4.35
C SER A 118 1.74 0.15 4.63
N THR A 119 0.50 0.12 4.17
CA THR A 119 -0.38 -1.06 4.23
C THR A 119 0.24 -2.27 3.53
N TYR A 120 0.98 -2.06 2.44
CA TYR A 120 1.68 -3.13 1.72
C TYR A 120 2.66 -3.88 2.64
N SER A 121 3.54 -3.15 3.32
CA SER A 121 4.54 -3.75 4.21
C SER A 121 3.90 -4.53 5.36
N LEU A 122 2.81 -4.01 5.93
CA LEU A 122 2.06 -4.67 7.01
C LEU A 122 1.35 -5.93 6.54
N LEU A 123 0.75 -5.90 5.35
CA LEU A 123 0.08 -7.07 4.77
C LEU A 123 1.10 -8.15 4.40
N PHE A 124 2.24 -7.77 3.80
CA PHE A 124 3.32 -8.73 3.53
C PHE A 124 3.91 -9.32 4.81
N ALA A 125 4.12 -8.52 5.85
CA ALA A 125 4.57 -9.01 7.16
C ALA A 125 3.54 -9.99 7.77
N SER A 126 2.25 -9.70 7.64
CA SER A 126 1.16 -10.58 8.10
C SER A 126 1.14 -11.90 7.34
N LEU A 127 1.31 -11.83 6.02
CA LEU A 127 1.36 -13.01 5.15
C LEU A 127 2.58 -13.87 5.50
N ARG A 128 3.76 -13.23 5.67
CA ARG A 128 5.01 -13.90 6.03
C ARG A 128 4.94 -14.59 7.40
N ALA A 129 4.34 -13.93 8.40
CA ALA A 129 4.14 -14.51 9.72
C ALA A 129 3.25 -15.77 9.69
N ARG A 130 2.30 -15.85 8.74
CA ARG A 130 1.43 -17.01 8.54
C ARG A 130 2.13 -18.11 7.76
N THR A 131 2.83 -17.76 6.69
CA THR A 131 3.55 -18.74 5.86
C THR A 131 4.75 -19.34 6.57
N ASN A 132 5.37 -18.66 7.53
CA ASN A 132 6.45 -19.23 8.36
C ASN A 132 5.99 -20.43 9.24
N GLN A 133 4.69 -20.59 9.45
CA GLN A 133 4.10 -21.74 10.16
C GLN A 133 3.79 -22.92 9.22
N MET A 134 4.03 -22.80 7.92
CA MET A 134 3.82 -23.80 6.90
C MET A 134 5.14 -24.41 6.44
N ASP A 135 5.06 -25.53 5.70
CA ASP A 135 6.24 -26.13 5.06
C ASP A 135 6.95 -25.12 4.15
N ARG A 136 8.29 -25.13 4.18
CA ARG A 136 9.14 -24.19 3.44
C ARG A 136 8.82 -24.09 1.95
N GLY A 137 8.45 -25.21 1.33
CA GLY A 137 8.07 -25.26 -0.08
C GLY A 137 6.75 -24.55 -0.38
N GLN A 138 5.75 -24.71 0.49
CA GLN A 138 4.47 -24.04 0.37
C GLN A 138 4.57 -22.53 0.65
N ALA A 139 5.35 -22.14 1.66
CA ALA A 139 5.61 -20.76 2.01
C ALA A 139 6.27 -19.99 0.86
N ALA A 140 7.30 -20.59 0.23
CA ALA A 140 7.97 -20.01 -0.93
C ALA A 140 7.02 -19.87 -2.12
N GLY A 141 6.20 -20.88 -2.40
CA GLY A 141 5.21 -20.85 -3.48
C GLY A 141 4.16 -19.76 -3.31
N ILE A 142 3.61 -19.59 -2.10
CA ILE A 142 2.62 -18.54 -1.79
C ILE A 142 3.23 -17.15 -1.97
N THR A 143 4.43 -16.94 -1.41
CA THR A 143 5.12 -15.64 -1.50
C THR A 143 5.49 -15.29 -2.95
N ALA A 144 5.97 -16.28 -3.72
CA ALA A 144 6.28 -16.08 -5.13
C ALA A 144 5.03 -15.79 -5.98
N THR A 145 3.93 -16.50 -5.72
CA THR A 145 2.66 -16.29 -6.45
C THR A 145 2.08 -14.90 -6.16
N VAL A 146 2.09 -14.49 -4.89
CA VAL A 146 1.62 -13.15 -4.52
C VAL A 146 2.52 -12.08 -5.14
N ARG A 147 3.85 -12.25 -5.12
CA ARG A 147 4.77 -11.30 -5.80
C ARG A 147 4.54 -11.24 -7.31
N ALA A 148 4.36 -12.38 -7.97
CA ALA A 148 4.12 -12.43 -9.42
C ALA A 148 2.82 -11.72 -9.85
N LEU A 149 1.83 -11.61 -8.96
CA LEU A 149 0.61 -10.83 -9.19
C LEU A 149 0.84 -9.31 -9.11
N PHE A 150 2.03 -8.88 -8.64
CA PHE A 150 2.43 -7.48 -8.53
C PHE A 150 3.38 -7.00 -9.63
N SER A 151 3.93 -7.93 -10.42
CA SER A 151 4.84 -7.63 -11.54
C SER A 151 4.08 -7.47 -12.84
#